data_efe8a4d03d8a994f2039cbc616ecc4aa
#
_entry.id   efe8a4d03d8a994f2039cbc616ecc4aa
#
_cell.length_a   1.000
_cell.length_b   1.000
_cell.length_c   1.000
_cell.angle_alpha   90.00
_cell.angle_beta   90.00
_cell.angle_gamma   90.00
#
_symmetry.space_group_name_H-M   'P 1'
#
loop_
_entity.id
_entity.type
_entity.pdbx_description
1 polymer ?
#
loop_
_entity_poly.entity_id
_entity_poly.type
_entity_poly.pdbx_seq_one_letter_code
_entity_poly.pdbx_strand_id
1 'polypeptide(L)'
;MAPKAPSSLPLYEINYRKNYISRGIELFILFLLFSLLAYRFLTLKYHGLQWLLALICESWFTFIWILTVSAKWNQVEPKTYPPRLLERTCNFPAVDIFVTTADPVLEPPLITINTVLSLLAVDYPANKLACYVSDDGASIVTYYSLVEASKFAKLWIPFCKKYNISLRAPFRYFSGNSSPPQDSSQEFQQVWIRIKDEYKQLCKKIEDASTQEPETCDVAGDFAVFSNIQPKNHPTIIKVILENKEGVADGLPHLVYISREKRPKHPHQFKAGAMNVLTRVSGVMTNAPFMLNVDCDMYANNPQVILHAMCYFLGAKDEIDCGFVQFPQFFYDGLKEDPYGNQLKVLHEYFGRGIGGIQGPFYQGSGCFHRRKVIYGLSPHEKITAGGLKDEYIKKTYGKSEKLSTSIAKTLLEGSNIIEQFNSDSPSSFIDIAHQVGSCGFEYGTAWGQKLGWLYGSVTEDVLTGLFIQSRGWKSAYCLPDPAAFLGCAPTAGPATMIQQKRWATGLFEVLFNSKSPIIGTLFGKLQLRQCMAYLYVQLWALRSIFEVCYAILPAYCLITNSYFLPKGKYDQKFKTTQS
;
A
#
# COMPACT_ATOMS: atom_id res chain seq x y z
N MET A 1 34.46 21.59 17.35
CA MET A 1 34.55 20.17 16.99
C MET A 1 34.58 20.08 15.46
N ALA A 2 35.60 19.46 14.88
CA ALA A 2 35.68 19.23 13.45
C ALA A 2 34.50 18.32 13.00
N PRO A 3 33.87 18.55 11.85
CA PRO A 3 32.81 17.69 11.38
C PRO A 3 33.36 16.28 11.16
N LYS A 4 32.79 15.29 11.86
CA LYS A 4 33.08 13.87 11.61
C LYS A 4 32.83 13.58 10.16
N ALA A 5 33.80 12.96 9.48
CA ALA A 5 33.60 12.46 8.11
C ALA A 5 32.33 11.59 8.07
N PRO A 6 31.46 11.78 7.06
CA PRO A 6 30.19 11.03 7.00
C PRO A 6 30.48 9.53 7.01
N SER A 7 29.76 8.79 7.83
CA SER A 7 29.88 7.34 7.99
C SER A 7 29.85 6.64 6.61
N SER A 8 30.87 5.87 6.28
CA SER A 8 30.95 5.06 5.06
C SER A 8 30.03 3.82 5.09
N LEU A 9 29.43 3.53 6.25
CA LEU A 9 28.60 2.35 6.47
C LEU A 9 27.28 2.41 5.67
N PRO A 10 26.77 1.30 5.13
CA PRO A 10 25.55 1.31 4.32
C PRO A 10 24.32 1.78 5.12
N LEU A 11 23.38 2.45 4.46
CA LEU A 11 22.12 2.92 5.06
C LEU A 11 21.12 1.78 5.24
N TYR A 12 21.22 0.72 4.45
CA TYR A 12 20.46 -0.52 4.59
C TYR A 12 21.31 -1.72 4.26
N GLU A 13 20.90 -2.88 4.75
CA GLU A 13 21.51 -4.16 4.49
C GLU A 13 20.44 -5.20 4.17
N ILE A 14 20.72 -6.07 3.22
CA ILE A 14 19.84 -7.18 2.84
C ILE A 14 20.59 -8.48 3.10
N ASN A 15 20.22 -9.16 4.19
CA ASN A 15 20.84 -10.41 4.59
C ASN A 15 20.02 -11.60 4.06
N TYR A 16 20.67 -12.54 3.36
CA TYR A 16 20.00 -13.74 2.87
C TYR A 16 20.00 -14.84 3.94
N ARG A 17 18.82 -15.39 4.25
CA ARG A 17 18.68 -16.52 5.16
C ARG A 17 19.18 -17.81 4.49
N LYS A 18 20.08 -18.51 5.18
CA LYS A 18 20.62 -19.81 4.75
C LYS A 18 19.74 -20.95 5.26
N ASN A 19 18.54 -21.10 4.71
CA ASN A 19 17.54 -22.11 5.15
C ASN A 19 17.78 -23.49 4.49
N TYR A 20 18.97 -24.09 4.62
CA TYR A 20 19.32 -25.34 3.93
C TYR A 20 18.40 -26.52 4.29
N ILE A 21 18.06 -26.68 5.58
CA ILE A 21 17.18 -27.76 6.04
C ILE A 21 15.78 -27.62 5.45
N SER A 22 15.19 -26.43 5.54
CA SER A 22 13.87 -26.16 4.96
C SER A 22 13.85 -26.41 3.45
N ARG A 23 14.88 -25.94 2.73
CA ARG A 23 15.02 -26.21 1.28
C ARG A 23 15.13 -27.70 0.96
N GLY A 24 15.87 -28.45 1.77
CA GLY A 24 15.99 -29.92 1.63
C GLY A 24 14.64 -30.61 1.80
N ILE A 25 13.87 -30.24 2.83
CA ILE A 25 12.52 -30.76 3.06
C ILE A 25 11.57 -30.39 1.89
N GLU A 26 11.59 -29.15 1.43
CA GLU A 26 10.75 -28.71 0.31
C GLU A 26 11.04 -29.44 -0.99
N LEU A 27 12.31 -29.70 -1.29
CA LEU A 27 12.73 -30.50 -2.45
C LEU A 27 12.33 -31.98 -2.29
N PHE A 28 12.45 -32.54 -1.09
CA PHE A 28 12.00 -33.91 -0.81
C PHE A 28 10.48 -34.04 -1.00
N ILE A 29 9.70 -33.09 -0.50
CA ILE A 29 8.23 -33.05 -0.73
C ILE A 29 7.93 -32.96 -2.23
N LEU A 30 8.64 -32.11 -2.97
CA LEU A 30 8.46 -31.97 -4.42
C LEU A 30 8.76 -33.27 -5.15
N PHE A 31 9.82 -34.00 -4.75
CA PHE A 31 10.13 -35.32 -5.27
C PHE A 31 9.00 -36.33 -5.02
N LEU A 32 8.41 -36.34 -3.80
CA LEU A 32 7.28 -37.20 -3.48
C LEU A 32 6.04 -36.85 -4.31
N LEU A 33 5.75 -35.55 -4.50
CA LEU A 33 4.64 -35.08 -5.34
C LEU A 33 4.80 -35.52 -6.79
N PHE A 34 5.99 -35.35 -7.39
CA PHE A 34 6.25 -35.86 -8.75
C PHE A 34 6.14 -37.39 -8.85
N SER A 35 6.61 -38.12 -7.84
CA SER A 35 6.48 -39.56 -7.77
C SER A 35 5.01 -40.00 -7.73
N LEU A 36 4.18 -39.29 -6.97
CA LEU A 36 2.74 -39.50 -6.91
C LEU A 36 2.08 -39.25 -8.27
N LEU A 37 2.39 -38.12 -8.92
CA LEU A 37 1.85 -37.81 -10.24
C LEU A 37 2.25 -38.82 -11.30
N ALA A 38 3.51 -39.26 -11.30
CA ALA A 38 4.00 -40.30 -12.21
C ALA A 38 3.23 -41.63 -11.98
N TYR A 39 3.05 -42.03 -10.73
CA TYR A 39 2.27 -43.24 -10.40
C TYR A 39 0.82 -43.10 -10.87
N ARG A 40 0.16 -41.99 -10.61
CA ARG A 40 -1.22 -41.69 -11.08
C ARG A 40 -1.33 -41.76 -12.59
N PHE A 41 -0.39 -41.14 -13.29
CA PHE A 41 -0.40 -41.07 -14.76
C PHE A 41 -0.19 -42.46 -15.37
N LEU A 42 0.79 -43.23 -14.89
CA LEU A 42 1.12 -44.59 -15.40
C LEU A 42 -0.04 -45.57 -15.16
N THR A 43 -0.78 -45.41 -14.07
CA THR A 43 -1.87 -46.30 -13.69
C THR A 43 -3.25 -45.82 -14.14
N LEU A 44 -3.36 -44.66 -14.77
CA LEU A 44 -4.63 -44.01 -15.13
C LEU A 44 -5.55 -44.91 -15.94
N LYS A 45 -5.00 -45.69 -16.88
CA LYS A 45 -5.76 -46.63 -17.75
C LYS A 45 -6.47 -47.76 -16.99
N TYR A 46 -6.08 -48.03 -15.75
CA TYR A 46 -6.65 -49.10 -14.94
C TYR A 46 -7.69 -48.60 -13.94
N HIS A 47 -7.96 -47.30 -13.92
CA HIS A 47 -8.82 -46.67 -12.92
C HIS A 47 -9.85 -45.74 -13.59
N GLY A 48 -10.93 -45.41 -12.87
CA GLY A 48 -12.04 -44.57 -13.38
C GLY A 48 -11.86 -43.09 -13.18
N LEU A 49 -12.99 -42.34 -13.34
CA LEU A 49 -13.07 -40.89 -13.27
C LEU A 49 -12.46 -40.31 -11.97
N GLN A 50 -12.68 -40.96 -10.82
CA GLN A 50 -12.16 -40.52 -9.53
C GLN A 50 -10.62 -40.44 -9.49
N TRP A 51 -9.96 -41.31 -10.24
CA TRP A 51 -8.51 -41.31 -10.35
C TRP A 51 -8.01 -40.16 -11.21
N LEU A 52 -8.72 -39.86 -12.29
CA LEU A 52 -8.44 -38.70 -13.16
C LEU A 52 -8.64 -37.39 -12.39
N LEU A 53 -9.74 -37.25 -11.63
CA LEU A 53 -10.01 -36.07 -10.80
C LEU A 53 -8.92 -35.89 -9.75
N ALA A 54 -8.48 -36.95 -9.09
CA ALA A 54 -7.37 -36.90 -8.15
C ALA A 54 -6.07 -36.44 -8.84
N LEU A 55 -5.73 -37.00 -10.01
CA LEU A 55 -4.57 -36.60 -10.78
C LEU A 55 -4.59 -35.11 -11.13
N ILE A 56 -5.74 -34.60 -11.57
CA ILE A 56 -5.88 -33.17 -11.92
C ILE A 56 -5.69 -32.28 -10.68
N CYS A 57 -6.34 -32.62 -9.56
CA CYS A 57 -6.19 -31.84 -8.32
C CYS A 57 -4.76 -31.90 -7.76
N GLU A 58 -4.14 -33.08 -7.75
CA GLU A 58 -2.77 -33.25 -7.27
C GLU A 58 -1.74 -32.57 -8.18
N SER A 59 -1.99 -32.53 -9.50
CA SER A 59 -1.19 -31.73 -10.44
C SER A 59 -1.27 -30.24 -10.15
N TRP A 60 -2.48 -29.74 -9.85
CA TRP A 60 -2.69 -28.36 -9.44
C TRP A 60 -1.94 -28.05 -8.12
N PHE A 61 -2.06 -28.88 -7.11
CA PHE A 61 -1.36 -28.68 -5.84
C PHE A 61 0.16 -28.73 -6.01
N THR A 62 0.67 -29.62 -6.85
CA THR A 62 2.10 -29.68 -7.19
C THR A 62 2.56 -28.38 -7.87
N PHE A 63 1.77 -27.86 -8.80
CA PHE A 63 2.05 -26.61 -9.47
C PHE A 63 2.09 -25.43 -8.47
N ILE A 64 1.08 -25.30 -7.60
CA ILE A 64 1.07 -24.26 -6.56
C ILE A 64 2.26 -24.43 -5.59
N TRP A 65 2.66 -25.67 -5.27
CA TRP A 65 3.84 -25.94 -4.46
C TRP A 65 5.12 -25.39 -5.12
N ILE A 66 5.31 -25.61 -6.42
CA ILE A 66 6.44 -25.10 -7.18
C ILE A 66 6.48 -23.56 -7.12
N LEU A 67 5.33 -22.89 -7.33
CA LEU A 67 5.24 -21.42 -7.25
C LEU A 67 5.64 -20.94 -5.85
N THR A 68 5.15 -21.60 -4.80
CA THR A 68 5.42 -21.28 -3.40
C THR A 68 6.90 -21.43 -3.06
N VAL A 69 7.51 -22.57 -3.42
CA VAL A 69 8.92 -22.86 -3.17
C VAL A 69 9.80 -21.86 -3.91
N SER A 70 9.50 -21.58 -5.19
CA SER A 70 10.22 -20.58 -5.98
C SER A 70 10.21 -19.20 -5.31
N ALA A 71 9.04 -18.74 -4.82
CA ALA A 71 8.92 -17.46 -4.17
C ALA A 71 9.71 -17.37 -2.85
N LYS A 72 9.65 -18.43 -2.01
CA LYS A 72 10.30 -18.47 -0.69
C LYS A 72 11.79 -18.86 -0.71
N TRP A 73 12.34 -19.23 -1.86
CA TRP A 73 13.69 -19.79 -1.95
C TRP A 73 14.80 -18.90 -1.40
N ASN A 74 14.75 -17.60 -1.67
CA ASN A 74 15.77 -16.63 -1.28
C ASN A 74 15.21 -15.63 -0.26
N GLN A 75 14.81 -16.10 0.92
CA GLN A 75 14.32 -15.21 1.96
C GLN A 75 15.38 -14.21 2.39
N VAL A 76 14.96 -12.95 2.52
CA VAL A 76 15.81 -11.85 2.97
C VAL A 76 15.37 -11.31 4.33
N GLU A 77 16.33 -10.81 5.09
CA GLU A 77 16.14 -10.02 6.28
C GLU A 77 16.69 -8.63 6.02
N PRO A 78 15.83 -7.71 5.62
CA PRO A 78 16.24 -6.33 5.39
C PRO A 78 16.39 -5.60 6.71
N LYS A 79 17.44 -4.78 6.82
CA LYS A 79 17.68 -3.89 7.94
C LYS A 79 17.97 -2.48 7.42
N THR A 80 17.44 -1.48 8.08
CA THR A 80 17.64 -0.06 7.76
C THR A 80 18.20 0.66 8.98
N TYR A 81 18.98 1.71 8.74
CA TYR A 81 19.74 2.42 9.77
C TYR A 81 19.46 3.93 9.73
N PRO A 82 18.27 4.41 10.21
CA PRO A 82 17.96 5.83 10.28
C PRO A 82 19.01 6.71 10.95
N PRO A 83 19.67 6.29 12.07
CA PRO A 83 20.71 7.11 12.67
C PRO A 83 21.87 7.43 11.72
N ARG A 84 22.29 6.46 10.89
CA ARG A 84 23.35 6.69 9.89
C ARG A 84 22.92 7.69 8.81
N LEU A 85 21.63 7.72 8.47
CA LEU A 85 21.07 8.68 7.53
C LEU A 85 21.10 10.10 8.14
N LEU A 86 20.69 10.25 9.40
CA LEU A 86 20.72 11.52 10.14
C LEU A 86 22.15 12.08 10.31
N GLU A 87 23.16 11.21 10.41
CA GLU A 87 24.56 11.61 10.44
C GLU A 87 25.07 12.11 9.07
N ARG A 88 24.51 11.61 7.95
CA ARG A 88 24.97 11.93 6.59
C ARG A 88 24.39 13.21 6.03
N THR A 89 23.15 13.49 6.34
CA THR A 89 22.45 14.64 5.77
C THR A 89 21.48 15.26 6.77
N CYS A 90 21.45 16.59 6.77
CA CYS A 90 20.40 17.38 7.42
C CYS A 90 19.38 17.92 6.40
N ASN A 91 19.65 17.77 5.10
CA ASN A 91 18.77 18.23 4.03
C ASN A 91 18.05 17.04 3.39
N PHE A 92 16.82 16.83 3.81
CA PHE A 92 15.99 15.71 3.38
C PHE A 92 15.13 16.06 2.17
N PRO A 93 14.88 15.10 1.25
CA PRO A 93 13.92 15.28 0.18
C PRO A 93 12.50 15.36 0.74
N ALA A 94 11.62 16.07 0.04
CA ALA A 94 10.22 16.19 0.45
C ALA A 94 9.41 14.92 0.16
N VAL A 95 8.32 14.74 0.91
CA VAL A 95 7.39 13.61 0.78
C VAL A 95 5.96 14.13 0.78
N ASP A 96 5.19 13.75 -0.25
CA ASP A 96 3.74 13.92 -0.29
C ASP A 96 3.07 12.66 0.26
N ILE A 97 2.23 12.81 1.26
CA ILE A 97 1.51 11.72 1.93
C ILE A 97 0.07 11.73 1.42
N PHE A 98 -0.40 10.60 0.89
CA PHE A 98 -1.74 10.41 0.38
C PHE A 98 -2.53 9.51 1.31
N VAL A 99 -3.60 10.03 1.90
CA VAL A 99 -4.57 9.27 2.70
C VAL A 99 -5.86 9.20 1.91
N THR A 100 -6.39 8.00 1.68
CA THR A 100 -7.61 7.79 0.89
C THR A 100 -8.74 7.27 1.76
N THR A 101 -9.93 7.91 1.67
CA THR A 101 -11.19 7.47 2.24
C THR A 101 -12.32 7.66 1.22
N ALA A 102 -13.40 6.90 1.35
CA ALA A 102 -14.48 6.91 0.36
C ALA A 102 -15.88 7.01 0.97
N ASP A 103 -16.09 6.46 2.15
CA ASP A 103 -17.42 6.35 2.76
C ASP A 103 -17.33 6.60 4.27
N PRO A 104 -17.90 7.71 4.77
CA PRO A 104 -17.79 8.08 6.19
C PRO A 104 -18.55 7.13 7.13
N VAL A 105 -19.40 6.24 6.62
CA VAL A 105 -20.10 5.22 7.41
C VAL A 105 -19.24 3.96 7.55
N LEU A 106 -18.64 3.51 6.45
CA LEU A 106 -17.76 2.34 6.45
C LEU A 106 -16.38 2.66 7.00
N GLU A 107 -15.92 3.89 6.80
CA GLU A 107 -14.63 4.44 7.21
C GLU A 107 -14.87 5.68 8.11
N PRO A 108 -15.25 5.50 9.38
CA PRO A 108 -15.60 6.60 10.26
C PRO A 108 -14.53 7.68 10.32
N PRO A 109 -14.89 8.99 10.24
CA PRO A 109 -13.93 10.09 10.22
C PRO A 109 -12.96 10.09 11.40
N LEU A 110 -13.38 9.57 12.56
CA LEU A 110 -12.50 9.42 13.73
C LEU A 110 -11.30 8.50 13.46
N ILE A 111 -11.44 7.46 12.64
CA ILE A 111 -10.33 6.59 12.23
C ILE A 111 -9.39 7.37 11.32
N THR A 112 -9.94 8.04 10.31
CA THR A 112 -9.19 8.87 9.35
C THR A 112 -8.33 9.93 10.05
N ILE A 113 -8.90 10.68 11.00
CA ILE A 113 -8.16 11.75 11.70
C ILE A 113 -7.02 11.20 12.57
N ASN A 114 -7.19 10.03 13.19
CA ASN A 114 -6.12 9.42 13.98
C ASN A 114 -4.95 8.96 13.08
N THR A 115 -5.25 8.45 11.89
CA THR A 115 -4.24 8.15 10.87
C THR A 115 -3.52 9.43 10.45
N VAL A 116 -4.26 10.49 10.10
CA VAL A 116 -3.68 11.78 9.69
C VAL A 116 -2.81 12.37 10.81
N LEU A 117 -3.30 12.42 12.06
CA LEU A 117 -2.54 12.93 13.20
C LEU A 117 -1.23 12.16 13.44
N SER A 118 -1.25 10.83 13.26
CA SER A 118 -0.04 10.02 13.38
C SER A 118 0.99 10.34 12.29
N LEU A 119 0.52 10.55 11.05
CA LEU A 119 1.35 10.89 9.89
C LEU A 119 1.92 12.30 9.95
N LEU A 120 1.16 13.28 10.45
CA LEU A 120 1.64 14.65 10.66
C LEU A 120 2.69 14.73 11.77
N ALA A 121 2.68 13.76 12.70
CA ALA A 121 3.57 13.74 13.86
C ALA A 121 4.85 12.91 13.66
N VAL A 122 5.15 12.36 12.47
CA VAL A 122 6.36 11.57 12.21
C VAL A 122 7.66 12.37 12.41
N ASP A 123 8.76 11.65 12.65
CA ASP A 123 10.10 12.25 12.82
C ASP A 123 10.70 12.62 11.46
N TYR A 124 10.20 13.72 10.91
CA TYR A 124 10.67 14.28 9.66
C TYR A 124 10.45 15.80 9.65
N PRO A 125 11.27 16.61 8.94
CA PRO A 125 11.07 18.05 8.88
C PRO A 125 9.70 18.43 8.34
N ALA A 126 8.93 19.21 9.09
CA ALA A 126 7.55 19.55 8.74
C ALA A 126 7.43 20.32 7.42
N ASN A 127 8.42 21.15 7.10
CA ASN A 127 8.50 21.90 5.83
C ASN A 127 8.84 20.99 4.62
N LYS A 128 9.06 19.70 4.83
CA LYS A 128 9.29 18.70 3.78
C LYS A 128 8.13 17.69 3.68
N LEU A 129 7.01 17.96 4.37
CA LEU A 129 5.85 17.09 4.40
C LEU A 129 4.58 17.82 3.96
N ALA A 130 3.81 17.18 3.09
CA ALA A 130 2.47 17.58 2.75
C ALA A 130 1.53 16.37 2.79
N CYS A 131 0.48 16.43 3.62
CA CYS A 131 -0.53 15.40 3.74
C CYS A 131 -1.78 15.79 2.93
N TYR A 132 -2.16 14.96 1.99
CA TYR A 132 -3.33 15.11 1.14
C TYR A 132 -4.34 14.03 1.51
N VAL A 133 -5.51 14.44 1.95
CA VAL A 133 -6.61 13.52 2.28
C VAL A 133 -7.62 13.54 1.14
N SER A 134 -7.74 12.42 0.42
CA SER A 134 -8.72 12.23 -0.64
C SER A 134 -9.99 11.62 -0.07
N ASP A 135 -11.06 12.37 -0.10
CA ASP A 135 -12.39 11.93 0.30
C ASP A 135 -13.29 11.76 -0.95
N ASP A 136 -13.51 10.52 -1.33
CA ASP A 136 -14.31 10.18 -2.51
C ASP A 136 -15.83 10.31 -2.26
N GLY A 137 -16.23 10.43 -0.99
CA GLY A 137 -17.61 10.65 -0.55
C GLY A 137 -18.03 12.12 -0.50
N ALA A 138 -17.10 13.07 -0.62
CA ALA A 138 -17.31 14.50 -0.43
C ALA A 138 -18.07 14.83 0.89
N SER A 139 -17.66 14.18 1.97
CA SER A 139 -18.35 14.25 3.25
C SER A 139 -18.01 15.53 4.01
N ILE A 140 -19.03 16.31 4.34
CA ILE A 140 -18.88 17.49 5.20
C ILE A 140 -18.34 17.11 6.58
N VAL A 141 -18.72 15.93 7.09
CA VAL A 141 -18.28 15.43 8.41
C VAL A 141 -16.80 15.07 8.38
N THR A 142 -16.31 14.46 7.29
CA THR A 142 -14.89 14.17 7.09
C THR A 142 -14.07 15.46 7.04
N TYR A 143 -14.54 16.47 6.27
CA TYR A 143 -13.87 17.77 6.21
C TYR A 143 -13.87 18.47 7.58
N TYR A 144 -15.02 18.54 8.26
CA TYR A 144 -15.15 19.09 9.62
C TYR A 144 -14.17 18.42 10.59
N SER A 145 -14.11 17.10 10.55
CA SER A 145 -13.24 16.31 11.44
C SER A 145 -11.76 16.64 11.23
N LEU A 146 -11.33 16.84 9.96
CA LEU A 146 -9.97 17.26 9.64
C LEU A 146 -9.66 18.68 10.11
N VAL A 147 -10.63 19.60 10.01
CA VAL A 147 -10.49 20.99 10.53
C VAL A 147 -10.33 20.96 12.06
N GLU A 148 -11.17 20.21 12.80
CA GLU A 148 -11.03 20.09 14.25
C GLU A 148 -9.73 19.37 14.63
N ALA A 149 -9.36 18.30 13.91
CA ALA A 149 -8.09 17.59 14.12
C ALA A 149 -6.88 18.51 13.89
N SER A 150 -6.96 19.45 12.95
CA SER A 150 -5.90 20.42 12.70
C SER A 150 -5.65 21.35 13.88
N LYS A 151 -6.71 21.70 14.62
CA LYS A 151 -6.61 22.49 15.86
C LYS A 151 -5.90 21.68 16.95
N PHE A 152 -6.28 20.41 17.11
CA PHE A 152 -5.64 19.49 18.04
C PHE A 152 -4.18 19.19 17.66
N ALA A 153 -3.85 19.08 16.38
CA ALA A 153 -2.49 18.86 15.89
C ALA A 153 -1.48 19.90 16.40
N LYS A 154 -1.93 21.16 16.61
CA LYS A 154 -1.11 22.24 17.18
C LYS A 154 -0.64 21.97 18.61
N LEU A 155 -1.34 21.10 19.34
CA LEU A 155 -0.97 20.66 20.68
C LEU A 155 -0.24 19.30 20.64
N TRP A 156 -0.78 18.38 19.84
CA TRP A 156 -0.33 16.99 19.76
C TRP A 156 1.08 16.84 19.17
N ILE A 157 1.36 17.50 18.05
CA ILE A 157 2.63 17.34 17.34
C ILE A 157 3.81 17.88 18.17
N PRO A 158 3.76 19.09 18.75
CA PRO A 158 4.83 19.58 19.64
C PRO A 158 5.00 18.70 20.88
N PHE A 159 3.90 18.18 21.47
CA PHE A 159 3.98 17.25 22.59
C PHE A 159 4.73 15.97 22.19
N CYS A 160 4.39 15.36 21.07
CA CYS A 160 5.06 14.16 20.59
C CYS A 160 6.56 14.36 20.35
N LYS A 161 6.91 15.49 19.73
CA LYS A 161 8.32 15.83 19.45
C LYS A 161 9.09 16.15 20.74
N LYS A 162 8.54 17.01 21.62
CA LYS A 162 9.18 17.44 22.87
C LYS A 162 9.50 16.27 23.80
N TYR A 163 8.56 15.34 23.94
CA TYR A 163 8.67 14.21 24.87
C TYR A 163 9.03 12.88 24.19
N ASN A 164 9.44 12.94 22.91
CA ASN A 164 9.84 11.77 22.11
C ASN A 164 8.84 10.60 22.22
N ILE A 165 7.56 10.90 22.06
CA ILE A 165 6.49 9.90 22.10
C ILE A 165 6.65 8.94 20.94
N SER A 166 6.80 7.65 21.20
CA SER A 166 6.96 6.63 20.15
C SER A 166 5.65 6.30 19.42
N LEU A 167 4.53 6.26 20.14
CA LEU A 167 3.21 5.95 19.60
C LEU A 167 2.42 7.24 19.36
N ARG A 168 2.32 7.66 18.09
CA ARG A 168 1.80 8.99 17.72
C ARG A 168 0.37 9.01 17.19
N ALA A 169 -0.34 7.89 17.25
CA ALA A 169 -1.78 7.84 17.06
C ALA A 169 -2.50 8.08 18.40
N PRO A 170 -3.23 9.19 18.59
CA PRO A 170 -3.78 9.56 19.88
C PRO A 170 -4.67 8.49 20.49
N PHE A 171 -5.53 7.83 19.68
CA PHE A 171 -6.43 6.79 20.15
C PHE A 171 -5.69 5.60 20.78
N ARG A 172 -4.54 5.21 20.22
CA ARG A 172 -3.71 4.12 20.75
C ARG A 172 -2.90 4.57 21.96
N TYR A 173 -2.36 5.79 21.89
CA TYR A 173 -1.57 6.34 22.99
C TYR A 173 -2.38 6.47 24.29
N PHE A 174 -3.64 6.88 24.20
CA PHE A 174 -4.51 7.05 25.36
C PHE A 174 -5.34 5.82 25.72
N SER A 175 -5.48 4.82 24.85
CA SER A 175 -6.32 3.62 25.10
C SER A 175 -5.78 2.74 26.24
N GLY A 176 -4.48 2.64 26.42
CA GLY A 176 -3.84 1.83 27.47
C GLY A 176 -3.51 2.58 28.76
N ASN A 177 -3.61 3.92 28.75
CA ASN A 177 -3.10 4.78 29.82
C ASN A 177 -4.22 5.62 30.42
N SER A 178 -4.76 5.20 31.55
CA SER A 178 -5.76 5.99 32.30
C SER A 178 -5.13 7.20 33.02
N SER A 179 -3.84 7.14 33.34
CA SER A 179 -3.05 8.16 34.04
C SER A 179 -1.69 8.35 33.36
N PRO A 180 -1.03 9.51 33.54
CA PRO A 180 0.34 9.72 33.07
C PRO A 180 1.32 8.74 33.73
N PRO A 181 2.46 8.40 33.10
CA PRO A 181 3.50 7.58 33.73
C PRO A 181 3.94 8.16 35.09
N GLN A 182 4.02 7.32 36.11
CA GLN A 182 4.28 7.76 37.51
C GLN A 182 5.65 8.45 37.69
N ASP A 183 6.65 8.03 36.91
CA ASP A 183 8.02 8.55 36.98
C ASP A 183 8.24 9.81 36.10
N SER A 184 7.18 10.40 35.55
CA SER A 184 7.27 11.58 34.69
C SER A 184 7.29 12.89 35.49
N SER A 185 7.89 13.95 34.92
CA SER A 185 7.92 15.27 35.55
C SER A 185 6.51 15.85 35.74
N GLN A 186 6.33 16.72 36.74
CA GLN A 186 5.04 17.41 36.94
C GLN A 186 4.57 18.17 35.70
N GLU A 187 5.49 18.80 34.98
CA GLU A 187 5.20 19.49 33.73
C GLU A 187 4.62 18.52 32.68
N PHE A 188 5.24 17.34 32.50
CA PHE A 188 4.74 16.32 31.60
C PHE A 188 3.33 15.88 32.00
N GLN A 189 3.09 15.60 33.28
CA GLN A 189 1.79 15.13 33.78
C GLN A 189 0.67 16.14 33.51
N GLN A 190 0.92 17.43 33.77
CA GLN A 190 -0.05 18.50 33.50
C GLN A 190 -0.36 18.62 32.01
N VAL A 191 0.67 18.63 31.16
CA VAL A 191 0.50 18.70 29.70
C VAL A 191 -0.22 17.46 29.17
N TRP A 192 0.13 16.26 29.68
CA TRP A 192 -0.49 15.01 29.29
C TRP A 192 -1.99 14.98 29.60
N ILE A 193 -2.39 15.40 30.83
CA ILE A 193 -3.80 15.46 31.23
C ILE A 193 -4.57 16.41 30.30
N ARG A 194 -4.03 17.62 30.08
CA ARG A 194 -4.63 18.61 29.18
C ARG A 194 -4.84 18.04 27.78
N ILE A 195 -3.82 17.43 27.17
CA ILE A 195 -3.91 16.90 25.81
C ILE A 195 -4.88 15.75 25.73
N LYS A 196 -4.95 14.89 26.76
CA LYS A 196 -5.94 13.81 26.83
C LYS A 196 -7.37 14.34 26.86
N ASP A 197 -7.62 15.41 27.61
CA ASP A 197 -8.95 16.03 27.71
C ASP A 197 -9.33 16.74 26.39
N GLU A 198 -8.39 17.43 25.75
CA GLU A 198 -8.58 18.01 24.41
C GLU A 198 -8.88 16.92 23.36
N TYR A 199 -8.19 15.77 23.44
CA TYR A 199 -8.48 14.63 22.56
C TYR A 199 -9.88 14.06 22.79
N LYS A 200 -10.31 13.91 24.04
CA LYS A 200 -11.69 13.47 24.34
C LYS A 200 -12.73 14.45 23.78
N GLN A 201 -12.49 15.77 23.92
CA GLN A 201 -13.37 16.78 23.34
C GLN A 201 -13.41 16.69 21.81
N LEU A 202 -12.26 16.47 21.15
CA LEU A 202 -12.19 16.23 19.72
C LEU A 202 -13.04 15.02 19.31
N CYS A 203 -12.88 13.87 19.99
CA CYS A 203 -13.67 12.68 19.72
C CYS A 203 -15.18 12.96 19.84
N LYS A 204 -15.58 13.61 20.93
CA LYS A 204 -16.99 13.96 21.16
C LYS A 204 -17.55 14.87 20.05
N LYS A 205 -16.82 15.91 19.65
CA LYS A 205 -17.25 16.82 18.56
C LYS A 205 -17.46 16.06 17.24
N ILE A 206 -16.58 15.11 16.93
CA ILE A 206 -16.67 14.32 15.70
C ILE A 206 -17.84 13.33 15.77
N GLU A 207 -18.03 12.68 16.92
CA GLU A 207 -19.16 11.78 17.15
C GLU A 207 -20.50 12.52 17.07
N ASP A 208 -20.60 13.69 17.72
CA ASP A 208 -21.77 14.55 17.67
C ASP A 208 -22.08 14.99 16.22
N ALA A 209 -21.07 15.40 15.46
CA ALA A 209 -21.21 15.79 14.05
C ALA A 209 -21.57 14.60 13.13
N SER A 210 -21.21 13.37 13.51
CA SER A 210 -21.54 12.16 12.75
C SER A 210 -22.96 11.67 13.01
N THR A 211 -23.56 12.03 14.14
CA THR A 211 -24.90 11.60 14.56
C THR A 211 -25.98 12.63 14.27
N GLN A 212 -25.61 13.93 14.15
CA GLN A 212 -26.54 15.00 13.80
C GLN A 212 -26.71 15.05 12.28
N GLU A 213 -27.95 15.21 11.81
CA GLU A 213 -28.18 15.48 10.38
C GLU A 213 -27.41 16.74 9.95
N PRO A 214 -26.81 16.76 8.74
CA PRO A 214 -25.95 17.84 8.27
C PRO A 214 -26.59 19.24 8.24
N GLU A 215 -27.92 19.35 8.40
CA GLU A 215 -28.66 20.61 8.39
C GLU A 215 -28.36 21.53 9.58
N THR A 216 -27.73 21.04 10.64
CA THR A 216 -27.44 21.82 11.86
C THR A 216 -26.01 22.36 11.96
N CYS A 217 -25.10 21.95 11.08
CA CYS A 217 -23.81 22.62 10.96
C CYS A 217 -24.04 23.98 10.31
N ASP A 218 -23.67 25.08 10.97
CA ASP A 218 -23.61 26.42 10.38
C ASP A 218 -22.81 26.37 9.06
N VAL A 219 -23.51 26.27 7.93
CA VAL A 219 -22.94 26.11 6.58
C VAL A 219 -22.47 27.49 6.08
N ALA A 220 -21.68 28.19 6.91
CA ALA A 220 -21.09 29.49 6.57
C ALA A 220 -19.60 29.35 6.25
N GLY A 221 -19.07 30.21 5.44
CA GLY A 221 -17.65 30.24 5.11
C GLY A 221 -17.18 29.04 4.30
N ASP A 222 -16.14 28.36 4.76
CA ASP A 222 -15.51 27.24 4.06
C ASP A 222 -16.39 26.00 3.90
N PHE A 223 -17.43 25.86 4.73
CA PHE A 223 -18.40 24.76 4.68
C PHE A 223 -19.51 24.98 3.63
N ALA A 224 -19.72 26.21 3.15
CA ALA A 224 -20.75 26.53 2.17
C ALA A 224 -20.65 25.71 0.87
N VAL A 225 -19.46 25.27 0.51
CA VAL A 225 -19.25 24.44 -0.68
C VAL A 225 -19.93 23.08 -0.58
N PHE A 226 -20.23 22.60 0.64
CA PHE A 226 -20.88 21.30 0.89
C PHE A 226 -22.41 21.34 0.94
N SER A 227 -23.05 22.54 0.98
CA SER A 227 -24.48 22.70 1.21
C SER A 227 -25.39 22.08 0.13
N ASN A 228 -24.89 21.93 -1.11
CA ASN A 228 -25.65 21.39 -2.25
C ASN A 228 -24.95 20.25 -2.97
N ILE A 229 -24.09 19.51 -2.26
CA ILE A 229 -23.30 18.44 -2.86
C ILE A 229 -24.10 17.15 -2.90
N GLN A 230 -24.13 16.54 -4.10
CA GLN A 230 -24.53 15.17 -4.26
C GLN A 230 -23.25 14.31 -4.39
N PRO A 231 -23.06 13.24 -3.56
CA PRO A 231 -21.81 12.46 -3.55
C PRO A 231 -21.39 11.89 -4.92
N LYS A 232 -22.33 11.73 -5.86
CA LYS A 232 -22.08 11.22 -7.23
C LYS A 232 -22.06 12.31 -8.30
N ASN A 233 -22.30 13.59 -7.93
CA ASN A 233 -22.35 14.70 -8.88
C ASN A 233 -22.00 16.02 -8.22
N HIS A 234 -20.71 16.35 -8.19
CA HIS A 234 -20.19 17.59 -7.61
C HIS A 234 -18.90 18.02 -8.32
N PRO A 235 -18.54 19.31 -8.29
CA PRO A 235 -17.24 19.79 -8.77
C PRO A 235 -16.10 19.31 -7.85
N THR A 236 -14.86 19.44 -8.30
CA THR A 236 -13.69 19.23 -7.45
C THR A 236 -13.73 20.17 -6.25
N ILE A 237 -13.45 19.67 -5.05
CA ILE A 237 -13.32 20.47 -3.83
C ILE A 237 -11.90 20.31 -3.31
N ILE A 238 -11.18 21.41 -3.15
CA ILE A 238 -9.83 21.43 -2.61
C ILE A 238 -9.76 22.51 -1.53
N LYS A 239 -9.35 22.11 -0.32
CA LYS A 239 -9.21 23.01 0.82
C LYS A 239 -7.86 22.79 1.50
N VAL A 240 -7.07 23.85 1.64
CA VAL A 240 -5.83 23.85 2.41
C VAL A 240 -6.19 24.13 3.87
N ILE A 241 -6.04 23.12 4.74
CA ILE A 241 -6.42 23.19 6.18
C ILE A 241 -5.25 23.67 7.03
N LEU A 242 -4.05 23.14 6.78
CA LEU A 242 -2.81 23.57 7.42
C LEU A 242 -1.78 23.94 6.37
N GLU A 243 -1.06 25.01 6.63
CA GLU A 243 -0.03 25.49 5.74
C GLU A 243 1.21 25.94 6.53
N ASN A 244 2.36 25.38 6.20
CA ASN A 244 3.64 25.78 6.76
C ASN A 244 4.20 26.96 5.95
N LYS A 245 3.65 28.15 6.16
CA LYS A 245 3.99 29.36 5.39
C LYS A 245 5.42 29.85 5.64
N GLU A 246 5.93 29.61 6.85
CA GLU A 246 7.26 30.07 7.26
C GLU A 246 8.38 29.09 6.84
N GLY A 247 8.02 27.93 6.26
CA GLY A 247 8.98 26.91 5.87
C GLY A 247 9.76 26.30 7.05
N VAL A 248 9.17 26.31 8.26
CA VAL A 248 9.83 25.91 9.50
C VAL A 248 9.86 24.40 9.65
N ALA A 249 11.03 23.82 9.88
CA ALA A 249 11.22 22.37 10.03
C ALA A 249 10.48 21.80 11.27
N ASP A 250 10.43 22.56 12.36
CA ASP A 250 9.74 22.16 13.60
C ASP A 250 8.27 22.63 13.65
N GLY A 251 7.76 23.19 12.57
CA GLY A 251 6.37 23.62 12.42
C GLY A 251 5.40 22.45 12.23
N LEU A 252 4.22 22.79 11.69
CA LEU A 252 3.22 21.80 11.27
C LEU A 252 3.37 21.52 9.76
N PRO A 253 3.24 20.26 9.31
CA PRO A 253 3.18 19.94 7.89
C PRO A 253 1.96 20.56 7.20
N HIS A 254 1.99 20.64 5.86
CA HIS A 254 0.79 20.97 5.10
C HIS A 254 -0.27 19.89 5.26
N LEU A 255 -1.55 20.29 5.34
CA LEU A 255 -2.72 19.41 5.31
C LEU A 255 -3.74 19.95 4.30
N VAL A 256 -4.03 19.15 3.29
CA VAL A 256 -4.94 19.48 2.20
C VAL A 256 -6.05 18.45 2.09
N TYR A 257 -7.29 18.91 2.09
CA TYR A 257 -8.46 18.08 1.79
C TYR A 257 -8.77 18.15 0.30
N ILE A 258 -9.07 17.00 -0.30
CA ILE A 258 -9.42 16.88 -1.71
C ILE A 258 -10.63 15.96 -1.85
N SER A 259 -11.69 16.46 -2.48
CA SER A 259 -12.70 15.62 -3.09
C SER A 259 -12.71 15.88 -4.58
N ARG A 260 -12.35 14.84 -5.36
CA ARG A 260 -12.27 14.95 -6.82
C ARG A 260 -13.64 15.13 -7.43
N GLU A 261 -13.71 15.76 -8.60
CA GLU A 261 -14.96 15.90 -9.34
C GLU A 261 -15.65 14.54 -9.55
N LYS A 262 -16.96 14.50 -9.34
CA LYS A 262 -17.80 13.33 -9.63
C LYS A 262 -18.88 13.71 -10.65
N ARG A 263 -19.07 12.82 -11.64
CA ARG A 263 -20.11 12.96 -12.66
C ARG A 263 -20.81 11.61 -12.90
N PRO A 264 -22.14 11.54 -13.03
CA PRO A 264 -22.88 10.28 -13.01
C PRO A 264 -22.52 9.26 -14.11
N LYS A 265 -22.00 9.73 -15.24
CA LYS A 265 -21.64 8.86 -16.38
C LYS A 265 -20.14 8.69 -16.59
N HIS A 266 -19.31 9.28 -15.72
CA HIS A 266 -17.87 9.20 -15.85
C HIS A 266 -17.32 7.97 -15.13
N PRO A 267 -16.42 7.18 -15.74
CA PRO A 267 -15.78 6.05 -15.09
C PRO A 267 -14.69 6.57 -14.13
N HIS A 268 -15.01 6.69 -12.85
CA HIS A 268 -14.11 7.27 -11.84
C HIS A 268 -12.94 6.36 -11.43
N GLN A 269 -12.89 5.11 -11.88
CA GLN A 269 -11.78 4.16 -11.67
C GLN A 269 -11.41 3.94 -10.19
N PHE A 270 -12.39 3.97 -9.30
CA PHE A 270 -12.24 3.68 -7.87
C PHE A 270 -11.01 4.37 -7.25
N LYS A 271 -10.22 3.66 -6.44
CA LYS A 271 -9.03 4.17 -5.76
C LYS A 271 -7.94 4.61 -6.74
N ALA A 272 -7.73 3.89 -7.85
CA ALA A 272 -6.75 4.29 -8.87
C ALA A 272 -6.98 5.70 -9.41
N GLY A 273 -8.23 6.04 -9.71
CA GLY A 273 -8.59 7.39 -10.17
C GLY A 273 -8.38 8.46 -9.10
N ALA A 274 -8.71 8.16 -7.83
CA ALA A 274 -8.42 9.07 -6.72
C ALA A 274 -6.91 9.31 -6.56
N MET A 275 -6.10 8.26 -6.62
CA MET A 275 -4.65 8.33 -6.55
C MET A 275 -4.04 9.12 -7.72
N ASN A 276 -4.60 8.99 -8.92
CA ASN A 276 -4.16 9.78 -10.08
C ASN A 276 -4.49 11.27 -9.91
N VAL A 277 -5.65 11.61 -9.36
CA VAL A 277 -5.99 12.99 -8.99
C VAL A 277 -5.02 13.54 -7.94
N LEU A 278 -4.78 12.77 -6.85
CA LEU A 278 -3.80 13.14 -5.82
C LEU A 278 -2.42 13.39 -6.40
N THR A 279 -1.97 12.55 -7.33
CA THR A 279 -0.66 12.69 -7.99
C THR A 279 -0.56 13.98 -8.80
N ARG A 280 -1.63 14.36 -9.52
CA ARG A 280 -1.67 15.60 -10.29
C ARG A 280 -1.77 16.84 -9.40
N VAL A 281 -2.68 16.81 -8.42
CA VAL A 281 -2.87 17.92 -7.50
C VAL A 281 -1.60 18.18 -6.68
N SER A 282 -1.02 17.14 -6.07
CA SER A 282 0.24 17.30 -5.34
C SER A 282 1.40 17.68 -6.27
N GLY A 283 1.39 17.22 -7.54
CA GLY A 283 2.36 17.59 -8.55
C GLY A 283 2.32 19.08 -8.91
N VAL A 284 1.16 19.72 -8.79
CA VAL A 284 1.00 21.18 -8.97
C VAL A 284 1.37 21.95 -7.70
N MET A 285 0.94 21.47 -6.53
CA MET A 285 1.09 22.19 -5.26
C MET A 285 2.50 22.08 -4.69
N THR A 286 3.00 20.87 -4.47
CA THR A 286 4.25 20.59 -3.76
C THR A 286 5.30 19.87 -4.59
N ASN A 287 4.88 19.00 -5.49
CA ASN A 287 5.75 18.20 -6.37
C ASN A 287 6.88 17.46 -5.64
N ALA A 288 6.60 16.90 -4.46
CA ALA A 288 7.60 16.13 -3.73
C ALA A 288 8.12 14.94 -4.56
N PRO A 289 9.44 14.63 -4.53
CA PRO A 289 10.04 13.55 -5.30
C PRO A 289 9.57 12.16 -4.86
N PHE A 290 9.08 12.04 -3.64
CA PHE A 290 8.55 10.81 -3.07
C PHE A 290 7.11 10.98 -2.64
N MET A 291 6.33 9.92 -2.81
CA MET A 291 4.91 9.87 -2.43
C MET A 291 4.69 8.64 -1.56
N LEU A 292 4.07 8.83 -0.40
CA LEU A 292 3.59 7.76 0.47
C LEU A 292 2.08 7.64 0.29
N ASN A 293 1.57 6.45 0.05
CA ASN A 293 0.13 6.20 0.13
C ASN A 293 -0.21 5.33 1.36
N VAL A 294 -1.29 5.71 2.04
CA VAL A 294 -1.79 5.06 3.25
C VAL A 294 -3.31 5.05 3.20
N ASP A 295 -3.93 3.93 3.57
CA ASP A 295 -5.37 3.86 3.75
C ASP A 295 -5.78 4.58 5.03
N CYS A 296 -6.99 5.13 5.08
CA CYS A 296 -7.46 5.94 6.21
C CYS A 296 -7.49 5.18 7.54
N ASP A 297 -7.48 3.85 7.51
CA ASP A 297 -7.49 2.97 8.68
C ASP A 297 -6.10 2.42 9.07
N MET A 298 -5.02 2.93 8.44
CA MET A 298 -3.63 2.52 8.71
C MET A 298 -2.80 3.67 9.30
N TYR A 299 -2.64 3.72 10.62
CA TYR A 299 -1.82 4.77 11.25
C TYR A 299 -0.31 4.45 11.24
N ALA A 300 0.51 5.50 11.26
CA ALA A 300 1.96 5.38 11.44
C ALA A 300 2.29 4.97 12.89
N ASN A 301 2.68 3.70 13.05
CA ASN A 301 3.04 3.13 14.35
C ASN A 301 4.50 3.41 14.71
N ASN A 302 5.38 3.49 13.70
CA ASN A 302 6.78 3.87 13.89
C ASN A 302 6.98 5.32 13.43
N PRO A 303 7.36 6.26 14.31
CA PRO A 303 7.54 7.65 13.93
C PRO A 303 8.68 7.88 12.93
N GLN A 304 9.62 6.95 12.79
CA GLN A 304 10.74 7.03 11.85
C GLN A 304 10.45 6.38 10.49
N VAL A 305 9.18 6.08 10.19
CA VAL A 305 8.77 5.37 8.98
C VAL A 305 9.32 5.99 7.69
N ILE A 306 9.33 7.32 7.59
CA ILE A 306 9.89 8.03 6.43
C ILE A 306 11.40 7.86 6.36
N LEU A 307 12.11 7.97 7.48
CA LEU A 307 13.56 7.77 7.53
C LEU A 307 13.96 6.36 7.11
N HIS A 308 13.18 5.34 7.50
CA HIS A 308 13.38 3.97 7.05
C HIS A 308 13.25 3.83 5.53
N ALA A 309 12.24 4.44 4.90
CA ALA A 309 12.08 4.46 3.44
C ALA A 309 13.24 5.22 2.77
N MET A 310 13.64 6.37 3.33
CA MET A 310 14.76 7.17 2.80
C MET A 310 16.10 6.42 2.87
N CYS A 311 16.30 5.50 3.83
CA CYS A 311 17.48 4.64 3.84
C CYS A 311 17.63 3.84 2.54
N TYR A 312 16.52 3.36 1.94
CA TYR A 312 16.56 2.69 0.64
C TYR A 312 16.74 3.68 -0.51
N PHE A 313 15.95 4.74 -0.55
CA PHE A 313 15.97 5.67 -1.68
C PHE A 313 17.29 6.42 -1.84
N LEU A 314 17.95 6.75 -0.73
CA LEU A 314 19.20 7.49 -0.71
C LEU A 314 20.43 6.57 -0.54
N GLY A 315 20.23 5.32 -0.12
CA GLY A 315 21.28 4.34 0.08
C GLY A 315 21.49 3.39 -1.11
N ALA A 316 20.56 3.33 -2.05
CA ALA A 316 20.69 2.49 -3.24
C ALA A 316 21.86 2.95 -4.11
N LYS A 317 22.69 2.00 -4.57
CA LYS A 317 23.81 2.29 -5.48
C LYS A 317 23.32 2.73 -6.86
N ASP A 318 22.21 2.13 -7.30
CA ASP A 318 21.50 2.48 -8.52
C ASP A 318 20.03 2.72 -8.17
N GLU A 319 19.44 3.78 -8.70
CA GLU A 319 18.03 4.10 -8.49
C GLU A 319 17.08 2.99 -8.96
N ILE A 320 17.50 2.17 -9.92
CA ILE A 320 16.74 1.02 -10.45
C ILE A 320 16.43 0.01 -9.34
N ASP A 321 17.32 -0.11 -8.38
CA ASP A 321 17.17 -1.06 -7.27
C ASP A 321 16.03 -0.69 -6.32
N CYS A 322 15.48 0.54 -6.41
CA CYS A 322 14.41 0.97 -5.54
C CYS A 322 13.45 1.95 -6.23
N GLY A 323 12.50 1.44 -7.02
CA GLY A 323 11.40 2.22 -7.61
C GLY A 323 10.32 2.55 -6.61
N PHE A 324 10.04 1.64 -5.66
CA PHE A 324 9.16 1.84 -4.52
C PHE A 324 9.61 1.02 -3.30
N VAL A 325 9.20 1.45 -2.10
CA VAL A 325 9.45 0.78 -0.83
C VAL A 325 8.12 0.37 -0.23
N GLN A 326 7.89 -0.93 -0.07
CA GLN A 326 6.69 -1.49 0.54
C GLN A 326 6.97 -1.91 1.98
N PHE A 327 6.13 -1.46 2.90
CA PHE A 327 6.05 -1.97 4.26
C PHE A 327 4.94 -3.03 4.35
N PRO A 328 5.10 -4.08 5.17
CA PRO A 328 4.04 -5.05 5.38
C PRO A 328 2.84 -4.40 6.06
N GLN A 329 1.65 -4.89 5.74
CA GLN A 329 0.44 -4.51 6.43
C GLN A 329 0.28 -5.40 7.66
N PHE A 330 0.47 -4.82 8.84
CA PHE A 330 0.13 -5.45 10.11
C PHE A 330 -1.12 -4.81 10.70
N PHE A 331 -1.82 -5.56 11.55
CA PHE A 331 -3.13 -5.14 12.04
C PHE A 331 -3.13 -5.12 13.58
N TYR A 332 -3.80 -4.11 14.14
CA TYR A 332 -4.09 -4.02 15.56
C TYR A 332 -5.47 -4.63 15.85
N ASP A 333 -5.67 -5.10 17.06
CA ASP A 333 -6.94 -5.65 17.56
C ASP A 333 -7.56 -6.75 16.67
N GLY A 334 -6.75 -7.38 15.81
CA GLY A 334 -7.17 -8.54 15.02
C GLY A 334 -7.41 -9.77 15.91
N LEU A 335 -8.26 -10.68 15.44
CA LEU A 335 -8.54 -11.93 16.15
C LEU A 335 -7.25 -12.73 16.33
N LYS A 336 -6.93 -13.15 17.55
CA LYS A 336 -5.65 -13.79 17.92
C LYS A 336 -5.34 -15.02 17.07
N GLU A 337 -6.33 -15.84 16.80
CA GLU A 337 -6.22 -17.08 16.04
C GLU A 337 -6.32 -16.87 14.52
N ASP A 338 -6.62 -15.64 14.08
CA ASP A 338 -6.84 -15.27 12.66
C ASP A 338 -7.72 -16.30 11.90
N PRO A 339 -8.93 -16.62 12.41
CA PRO A 339 -9.74 -17.73 11.90
C PRO A 339 -10.16 -17.57 10.43
N TYR A 340 -10.11 -16.35 9.93
CA TYR A 340 -10.47 -16.02 8.55
C TYR A 340 -9.25 -15.83 7.64
N GLY A 341 -8.01 -15.88 8.19
CA GLY A 341 -6.77 -15.68 7.44
C GLY A 341 -6.62 -14.28 6.82
N ASN A 342 -7.36 -13.28 7.33
CA ASN A 342 -7.41 -11.93 6.76
C ASN A 342 -6.25 -11.02 7.19
N GLN A 343 -5.49 -11.43 8.21
CA GLN A 343 -4.25 -10.74 8.59
C GLN A 343 -3.07 -11.06 7.66
N LEU A 344 -3.22 -12.03 6.76
CA LEU A 344 -2.26 -12.41 5.73
C LEU A 344 -0.83 -12.62 6.25
N LYS A 345 -0.66 -13.10 7.50
CA LYS A 345 0.65 -13.26 8.16
C LYS A 345 1.65 -14.05 7.32
N VAL A 346 1.20 -15.16 6.71
CA VAL A 346 2.06 -16.00 5.85
C VAL A 346 2.54 -15.21 4.63
N LEU A 347 1.65 -14.40 4.03
CA LEU A 347 1.99 -13.56 2.88
C LEU A 347 3.04 -12.50 3.26
N HIS A 348 2.88 -11.85 4.40
CA HIS A 348 3.79 -10.78 4.81
C HIS A 348 5.11 -11.30 5.40
N GLU A 349 5.07 -12.29 6.30
CA GLU A 349 6.25 -12.72 7.03
C GLU A 349 7.13 -13.69 6.24
N TYR A 350 6.55 -14.60 5.45
CA TYR A 350 7.32 -15.62 4.74
C TYR A 350 7.44 -15.31 3.25
N PHE A 351 6.32 -15.09 2.59
CA PHE A 351 6.30 -14.85 1.14
C PHE A 351 6.91 -13.50 0.79
N GLY A 352 6.57 -12.43 1.52
CA GLY A 352 7.14 -11.09 1.34
C GLY A 352 8.66 -11.07 1.46
N ARG A 353 9.23 -11.76 2.47
CA ARG A 353 10.69 -11.93 2.60
C ARG A 353 11.31 -12.69 1.43
N GLY A 354 10.60 -13.67 0.88
CA GLY A 354 11.07 -14.45 -0.26
C GLY A 354 11.13 -13.64 -1.55
N ILE A 355 10.07 -12.94 -1.90
CA ILE A 355 10.02 -12.09 -3.09
C ILE A 355 10.95 -10.87 -2.97
N GLY A 356 11.20 -10.39 -1.75
CA GLY A 356 12.22 -9.37 -1.47
C GLY A 356 13.61 -9.76 -1.95
N GLY A 357 13.91 -11.06 -2.06
CA GLY A 357 15.16 -11.59 -2.59
C GLY A 357 15.16 -11.86 -4.11
N ILE A 358 14.10 -11.45 -4.83
CA ILE A 358 13.98 -11.60 -6.30
C ILE A 358 14.04 -10.21 -6.95
N GLN A 359 12.91 -9.66 -7.34
CA GLN A 359 12.79 -8.31 -7.91
C GLN A 359 12.14 -7.33 -6.91
N GLY A 360 11.77 -7.83 -5.75
CA GLY A 360 11.18 -7.10 -4.65
C GLY A 360 9.70 -7.40 -4.41
N PRO A 361 9.11 -6.84 -3.34
CA PRO A 361 7.72 -7.07 -2.97
C PRO A 361 6.75 -6.54 -4.02
N PHE A 362 5.53 -7.07 -3.99
CA PHE A 362 4.40 -6.46 -4.69
C PHE A 362 4.04 -5.12 -4.05
N TYR A 363 3.47 -4.22 -4.82
CA TYR A 363 2.76 -3.08 -4.29
C TYR A 363 1.41 -3.58 -3.74
N GLN A 364 1.11 -3.28 -2.48
CA GLN A 364 -0.01 -3.84 -1.72
C GLN A 364 -1.08 -2.79 -1.35
N GLY A 365 -1.08 -1.66 -2.03
CA GLY A 365 -2.15 -0.65 -1.91
C GLY A 365 -2.05 0.30 -0.72
N SER A 366 -1.26 -0.01 0.31
CA SER A 366 -1.08 0.84 1.50
C SER A 366 0.31 0.70 2.09
N GLY A 367 0.76 1.69 2.85
CA GLY A 367 2.10 1.70 3.46
C GLY A 367 3.24 1.61 2.44
N CYS A 368 3.11 2.27 1.29
CA CYS A 368 4.06 2.20 0.20
C CYS A 368 4.57 3.58 -0.20
N PHE A 369 5.89 3.70 -0.29
CA PHE A 369 6.55 4.90 -0.82
C PHE A 369 6.94 4.67 -2.28
N HIS A 370 6.60 5.61 -3.14
CA HIS A 370 6.93 5.59 -4.57
C HIS A 370 7.85 6.76 -4.95
N ARG A 371 8.77 6.53 -5.87
CA ARG A 371 9.41 7.64 -6.59
C ARG A 371 8.39 8.27 -7.54
N ARG A 372 8.17 9.58 -7.45
CA ARG A 372 7.22 10.28 -8.33
C ARG A 372 7.52 10.06 -9.81
N LYS A 373 8.80 10.10 -10.22
CA LYS A 373 9.21 9.84 -11.60
C LYS A 373 8.82 8.46 -12.12
N VAL A 374 8.79 7.44 -11.25
CA VAL A 374 8.35 6.08 -11.60
C VAL A 374 6.86 6.06 -11.90
N ILE A 375 6.06 6.73 -11.07
CA ILE A 375 4.62 6.90 -11.28
C ILE A 375 4.34 7.76 -12.53
N TYR A 376 5.15 8.76 -12.81
CA TYR A 376 5.09 9.51 -14.09
C TYR A 376 5.54 8.69 -15.31
N GLY A 377 5.86 7.42 -15.12
CA GLY A 377 6.08 6.49 -16.20
C GLY A 377 7.51 6.43 -16.72
N LEU A 378 8.50 7.01 -16.03
CA LEU A 378 9.90 6.88 -16.42
C LEU A 378 10.35 5.41 -16.35
N SER A 379 11.01 4.93 -17.40
CA SER A 379 11.63 3.59 -17.39
C SER A 379 13.04 3.66 -16.79
N PRO A 380 13.55 2.56 -16.19
CA PRO A 380 14.95 2.48 -15.81
C PRO A 380 15.85 2.76 -17.02
N HIS A 381 16.97 3.44 -16.79
CA HIS A 381 17.93 3.85 -17.84
C HIS A 381 17.40 4.83 -18.90
N GLU A 382 16.13 5.23 -18.80
CA GLU A 382 15.59 6.27 -19.67
C GLU A 382 16.11 7.63 -19.19
N LYS A 383 16.92 8.25 -20.02
CA LYS A 383 17.50 9.56 -19.77
C LYS A 383 16.76 10.59 -20.58
N ILE A 384 16.09 11.47 -19.90
CA ILE A 384 15.35 12.56 -20.53
C ILE A 384 16.18 13.84 -20.39
N THR A 385 16.69 14.33 -21.51
CA THR A 385 17.37 15.63 -21.59
C THR A 385 16.38 16.75 -21.85
N ALA A 386 16.76 17.99 -21.55
CA ALA A 386 15.89 19.17 -21.74
C ALA A 386 15.32 19.30 -23.17
N GLY A 387 16.09 18.90 -24.20
CA GLY A 387 15.64 18.89 -25.59
C GLY A 387 14.73 17.71 -25.97
N GLY A 388 14.63 16.67 -25.13
CA GLY A 388 13.80 15.48 -25.36
C GLY A 388 12.35 15.63 -24.91
N LEU A 389 12.06 16.58 -24.01
CA LEU A 389 10.71 16.89 -23.54
C LEU A 389 10.09 17.99 -24.39
N LYS A 390 9.56 17.63 -25.57
CA LYS A 390 8.79 18.57 -26.37
C LYS A 390 7.47 18.88 -25.67
N ASP A 391 7.08 20.14 -25.61
CA ASP A 391 5.83 20.61 -24.99
C ASP A 391 4.60 19.84 -25.48
N GLU A 392 4.54 19.55 -26.77
CA GLU A 392 3.45 18.78 -27.38
C GLU A 392 3.37 17.35 -26.84
N TYR A 393 4.51 16.68 -26.65
CA TYR A 393 4.56 15.35 -26.06
C TYR A 393 4.06 15.36 -24.61
N ILE A 394 4.51 16.35 -23.81
CA ILE A 394 4.08 16.47 -22.41
C ILE A 394 2.58 16.72 -22.34
N LYS A 395 2.07 17.68 -23.11
CA LYS A 395 0.63 18.01 -23.14
C LYS A 395 -0.23 16.84 -23.59
N LYS A 396 0.21 16.06 -24.57
CA LYS A 396 -0.47 14.86 -25.06
C LYS A 396 -0.43 13.73 -24.05
N THR A 397 0.68 13.57 -23.34
CA THR A 397 0.90 12.43 -22.42
C THR A 397 0.30 12.69 -21.05
N TYR A 398 0.49 13.89 -20.50
CA TYR A 398 0.18 14.22 -19.12
C TYR A 398 -1.01 15.18 -18.96
N GLY A 399 -1.44 15.85 -20.02
CA GLY A 399 -2.55 16.82 -20.01
C GLY A 399 -2.11 18.27 -20.22
N LYS A 400 -3.08 19.15 -20.41
CA LYS A 400 -2.86 20.51 -20.94
C LYS A 400 -2.55 21.58 -19.86
N SER A 401 -2.30 21.21 -18.61
CA SER A 401 -1.90 22.17 -17.58
C SER A 401 -0.42 22.53 -17.69
N GLU A 402 -0.11 23.81 -17.91
CA GLU A 402 1.25 24.32 -18.03
C GLU A 402 2.06 24.11 -16.73
N LYS A 403 1.46 24.44 -15.58
CA LYS A 403 2.12 24.23 -14.26
C LYS A 403 2.42 22.77 -14.00
N LEU A 404 1.47 21.85 -14.29
CA LEU A 404 1.70 20.42 -14.16
C LEU A 404 2.78 19.94 -15.12
N SER A 405 2.79 20.42 -16.36
CA SER A 405 3.81 20.12 -17.37
C SER A 405 5.21 20.53 -16.91
N THR A 406 5.35 21.72 -16.34
CA THR A 406 6.59 22.24 -15.78
C THR A 406 7.07 21.38 -14.59
N SER A 407 6.15 21.02 -13.69
CA SER A 407 6.45 20.16 -12.53
C SER A 407 6.91 18.77 -12.96
N ILE A 408 6.25 18.18 -13.95
CA ILE A 408 6.61 16.88 -14.52
C ILE A 408 7.99 16.96 -15.21
N ALA A 409 8.21 17.98 -16.03
CA ALA A 409 9.51 18.19 -16.66
C ALA A 409 10.63 18.30 -15.63
N LYS A 410 10.43 19.08 -14.56
CA LYS A 410 11.38 19.20 -13.43
C LYS A 410 11.65 17.85 -12.77
N THR A 411 10.65 16.97 -12.67
CA THR A 411 10.78 15.63 -12.06
C THR A 411 11.52 14.64 -12.96
N LEU A 412 11.31 14.72 -14.28
CA LEU A 412 11.80 13.72 -15.23
C LEU A 412 13.17 14.03 -15.81
N LEU A 413 13.62 15.29 -15.80
CA LEU A 413 14.91 15.69 -16.36
C LEU A 413 16.08 14.98 -15.67
N GLU A 414 17.05 14.57 -16.47
CA GLU A 414 18.32 14.00 -16.00
C GLU A 414 19.08 15.02 -15.14
N GLY A 415 19.62 14.56 -14.00
CA GLY A 415 20.37 15.41 -13.08
C GLY A 415 19.52 16.32 -12.19
N SER A 416 18.18 16.19 -12.25
CA SER A 416 17.30 16.92 -11.33
C SER A 416 17.67 16.67 -9.88
N ASN A 417 17.94 17.76 -9.13
CA ASN A 417 18.22 17.65 -7.71
C ASN A 417 16.94 17.30 -6.96
N ILE A 418 16.89 16.13 -6.34
CA ILE A 418 15.73 15.63 -5.58
C ILE A 418 15.34 16.62 -4.47
N ILE A 419 16.29 17.33 -3.89
CA ILE A 419 16.06 18.27 -2.80
C ILE A 419 15.39 19.56 -3.32
N GLU A 420 15.76 20.01 -4.53
CA GLU A 420 15.24 21.21 -5.17
C GLU A 420 13.93 20.95 -5.94
N GLN A 421 13.52 19.70 -6.11
CA GLN A 421 12.32 19.33 -6.83
C GLN A 421 11.06 19.87 -6.13
N PHE A 422 11.08 19.93 -4.79
CA PHE A 422 9.95 20.42 -4.00
C PHE A 422 9.62 21.89 -4.30
N ASN A 423 8.33 22.16 -4.44
CA ASN A 423 7.84 23.51 -4.62
C ASN A 423 7.68 24.17 -3.24
N SER A 424 8.46 25.21 -2.97
CA SER A 424 8.43 25.94 -1.69
C SER A 424 7.32 26.98 -1.59
N ASP A 425 6.63 27.26 -2.71
CA ASP A 425 5.50 28.19 -2.71
C ASP A 425 4.35 27.65 -1.87
N SER A 426 3.51 28.55 -1.36
CA SER A 426 2.32 28.22 -0.59
C SER A 426 1.35 27.37 -1.42
N PRO A 427 0.92 26.17 -0.97
CA PRO A 427 -0.08 25.36 -1.65
C PRO A 427 -1.36 26.12 -1.99
N SER A 428 -1.77 27.07 -1.18
CA SER A 428 -2.95 27.92 -1.41
C SER A 428 -2.86 28.73 -2.70
N SER A 429 -1.65 29.04 -3.18
CA SER A 429 -1.44 29.79 -4.44
C SER A 429 -1.82 29.00 -5.69
N PHE A 430 -1.99 27.67 -5.58
CA PHE A 430 -2.23 26.80 -6.71
C PHE A 430 -3.63 26.15 -6.71
N ILE A 431 -4.55 26.61 -5.86
CA ILE A 431 -5.89 26.01 -5.71
C ILE A 431 -6.65 25.97 -7.04
N ASP A 432 -6.65 27.05 -7.81
CA ASP A 432 -7.39 27.11 -9.09
C ASP A 432 -6.83 26.11 -10.11
N ILE A 433 -5.50 26.00 -10.20
CA ILE A 433 -4.86 25.03 -11.09
C ILE A 433 -5.10 23.60 -10.59
N ALA A 434 -5.09 23.40 -9.28
CA ALA A 434 -5.39 22.11 -8.66
C ALA A 434 -6.84 21.67 -8.95
N HIS A 435 -7.82 22.59 -8.91
CA HIS A 435 -9.19 22.32 -9.36
C HIS A 435 -9.22 21.86 -10.82
N GLN A 436 -8.47 22.50 -11.70
CA GLN A 436 -8.40 22.14 -13.11
C GLN A 436 -7.85 20.71 -13.31
N VAL A 437 -6.71 20.36 -12.67
CA VAL A 437 -6.10 19.04 -12.83
C VAL A 437 -6.84 17.93 -12.06
N GLY A 438 -7.72 18.30 -11.13
CA GLY A 438 -8.61 17.41 -10.38
C GLY A 438 -9.93 17.09 -11.10
N SER A 439 -10.21 17.76 -12.24
CA SER A 439 -11.47 17.57 -12.98
C SER A 439 -11.55 16.24 -13.72
N CYS A 440 -12.77 15.73 -13.91
CA CYS A 440 -13.04 14.49 -14.63
C CYS A 440 -12.53 14.49 -16.09
N GLY A 441 -12.59 15.64 -16.73
CA GLY A 441 -12.20 15.77 -18.15
C GLY A 441 -10.69 15.86 -18.38
N PHE A 442 -9.91 16.04 -17.33
CA PHE A 442 -8.47 16.29 -17.47
C PHE A 442 -7.70 15.13 -18.12
N GLU A 443 -8.11 13.90 -17.89
CA GLU A 443 -7.42 12.69 -18.38
C GLU A 443 -7.78 12.33 -19.83
N TYR A 444 -8.77 12.96 -20.45
CA TYR A 444 -9.18 12.62 -21.81
C TYR A 444 -8.06 12.85 -22.82
N GLY A 445 -7.75 11.78 -23.56
CA GLY A 445 -6.69 11.80 -24.57
C GLY A 445 -5.26 11.78 -24.02
N THR A 446 -5.10 11.53 -22.72
CA THR A 446 -3.80 11.40 -22.05
C THR A 446 -3.42 9.93 -21.82
N ALA A 447 -2.25 9.70 -21.22
CA ALA A 447 -1.77 8.36 -20.88
C ALA A 447 -2.05 7.94 -19.43
N TRP A 448 -2.76 8.77 -18.64
CA TRP A 448 -3.11 8.44 -17.25
C TRP A 448 -3.92 7.16 -17.15
N GLY A 449 -3.61 6.33 -16.15
CA GLY A 449 -4.24 5.05 -15.90
C GLY A 449 -3.92 3.94 -16.91
N GLN A 450 -3.17 4.24 -17.97
CA GLN A 450 -2.81 3.27 -19.02
C GLN A 450 -1.30 3.01 -19.09
N LYS A 451 -0.49 4.06 -19.13
CA LYS A 451 0.97 4.02 -19.26
C LYS A 451 1.70 4.73 -18.12
N LEU A 452 0.99 5.53 -17.36
CA LEU A 452 1.49 6.29 -16.21
C LEU A 452 0.40 6.45 -15.15
N GLY A 453 0.79 6.82 -13.96
CA GLY A 453 -0.08 6.88 -12.79
C GLY A 453 -0.41 5.49 -12.23
N TRP A 454 -1.44 5.43 -11.40
CA TRP A 454 -2.07 4.18 -10.98
C TRP A 454 -2.91 3.63 -12.13
N LEU A 455 -2.69 2.37 -12.47
CA LEU A 455 -3.28 1.77 -13.67
C LEU A 455 -4.76 1.41 -13.44
N TYR A 456 -5.55 1.62 -14.50
CA TYR A 456 -6.95 1.23 -14.57
C TYR A 456 -7.12 -0.19 -15.10
N GLY A 457 -8.29 -0.80 -14.89
CA GLY A 457 -8.63 -2.10 -15.43
C GLY A 457 -8.60 -3.27 -14.45
N SER A 458 -8.44 -3.00 -13.16
CA SER A 458 -8.69 -3.97 -12.08
C SER A 458 -9.08 -3.24 -10.80
N VAL A 459 -9.83 -3.92 -9.93
CA VAL A 459 -10.11 -3.45 -8.56
C VAL A 459 -8.93 -3.66 -7.60
N THR A 460 -7.88 -4.37 -8.04
CA THR A 460 -6.55 -4.45 -7.39
C THR A 460 -5.54 -3.66 -8.22
N GLU A 461 -5.80 -2.37 -8.34
CA GLU A 461 -4.97 -1.42 -9.08
C GLU A 461 -3.53 -1.35 -8.57
N ASP A 462 -3.34 -1.64 -7.29
CA ASP A 462 -2.07 -1.72 -6.60
C ASP A 462 -1.17 -2.81 -7.19
N VAL A 463 -1.65 -4.05 -7.19
CA VAL A 463 -0.90 -5.19 -7.76
C VAL A 463 -0.64 -4.96 -9.25
N LEU A 464 -1.61 -4.44 -10.00
CA LEU A 464 -1.46 -4.14 -11.43
C LEU A 464 -0.38 -3.04 -11.67
N THR A 465 -0.41 -1.97 -10.87
CA THR A 465 0.56 -0.87 -10.97
C THR A 465 1.97 -1.33 -10.58
N GLY A 466 2.11 -2.07 -9.48
CA GLY A 466 3.39 -2.64 -9.04
C GLY A 466 3.98 -3.61 -10.06
N LEU A 467 3.15 -4.49 -10.62
CA LEU A 467 3.54 -5.40 -11.70
C LEU A 467 4.04 -4.66 -12.93
N PHE A 468 3.33 -3.59 -13.34
CA PHE A 468 3.73 -2.79 -14.49
C PHE A 468 5.07 -2.07 -14.25
N ILE A 469 5.29 -1.52 -13.06
CA ILE A 469 6.57 -0.89 -12.68
C ILE A 469 7.70 -1.93 -12.76
N GLN A 470 7.52 -3.12 -12.19
CA GLN A 470 8.53 -4.19 -12.21
C GLN A 470 8.73 -4.76 -13.63
N SER A 471 7.68 -4.85 -14.44
CA SER A 471 7.77 -5.27 -15.85
C SER A 471 8.58 -4.31 -16.71
N ARG A 472 8.74 -3.06 -16.30
CA ARG A 472 9.62 -2.06 -16.94
C ARG A 472 11.08 -2.18 -16.48
N GLY A 473 11.36 -3.02 -15.49
CA GLY A 473 12.69 -3.32 -14.98
C GLY A 473 13.05 -2.66 -13.64
N TRP A 474 12.14 -1.89 -13.03
CA TRP A 474 12.35 -1.39 -11.68
C TRP A 474 12.31 -2.54 -10.67
N LYS A 475 13.13 -2.43 -9.63
CA LYS A 475 13.02 -3.27 -8.43
C LYS A 475 12.28 -2.50 -7.34
N SER A 476 11.79 -3.24 -6.35
CA SER A 476 11.19 -2.68 -5.14
C SER A 476 11.92 -3.17 -3.89
N ALA A 477 11.81 -2.43 -2.80
CA ALA A 477 12.41 -2.78 -1.53
C ALA A 477 11.34 -3.17 -0.50
N TYR A 478 11.61 -4.24 0.27
CA TYR A 478 10.79 -4.65 1.40
C TYR A 478 11.39 -4.09 2.68
N CYS A 479 10.64 -3.27 3.41
CA CYS A 479 11.11 -2.62 4.63
C CYS A 479 10.39 -3.16 5.85
N LEU A 480 11.16 -3.69 6.81
CA LEU A 480 10.67 -4.38 8.01
C LEU A 480 11.29 -3.75 9.26
N PRO A 481 10.89 -2.52 9.62
CA PRO A 481 11.39 -1.91 10.86
C PRO A 481 10.76 -2.57 12.09
N ASP A 482 11.43 -2.45 13.21
CA ASP A 482 10.93 -2.79 14.53
C ASP A 482 11.00 -1.54 15.43
N PRO A 483 9.85 -1.04 15.94
CA PRO A 483 8.49 -1.54 15.77
C PRO A 483 7.97 -1.44 14.32
N ALA A 484 6.89 -2.19 14.01
CA ALA A 484 6.24 -2.18 12.69
C ALA A 484 5.91 -0.75 12.24
N ALA A 485 6.11 -0.47 10.94
CA ALA A 485 5.92 0.88 10.38
C ALA A 485 4.48 1.39 10.51
N PHE A 486 3.53 0.57 10.11
CA PHE A 486 2.09 0.88 10.11
C PHE A 486 1.30 -0.24 10.78
N LEU A 487 0.18 0.13 11.39
CA LEU A 487 -0.81 -0.82 11.88
C LEU A 487 -2.20 -0.39 11.39
N GLY A 488 -2.90 -1.34 10.76
CA GLY A 488 -4.23 -1.13 10.22
C GLY A 488 -5.33 -1.82 11.03
N CYS A 489 -6.57 -1.61 10.61
CA CYS A 489 -7.74 -2.29 11.15
C CYS A 489 -8.14 -3.44 10.24
N ALA A 490 -8.10 -4.68 10.75
CA ALA A 490 -8.59 -5.83 10.01
C ALA A 490 -10.09 -6.06 10.29
N PRO A 491 -10.89 -6.50 9.31
CA PRO A 491 -12.25 -6.93 9.55
C PRO A 491 -12.28 -8.08 10.58
N THR A 492 -13.09 -7.93 11.60
CA THR A 492 -13.26 -8.96 12.64
C THR A 492 -14.47 -9.87 12.42
N ALA A 493 -15.38 -9.47 11.52
CA ALA A 493 -16.59 -10.23 11.19
C ALA A 493 -16.43 -11.04 9.89
N GLY A 494 -16.90 -12.30 9.90
CA GLY A 494 -16.81 -13.21 8.74
C GLY A 494 -17.38 -12.63 7.44
N PRO A 495 -18.61 -12.06 7.41
CA PRO A 495 -19.17 -11.48 6.20
C PRO A 495 -18.32 -10.36 5.58
N ALA A 496 -17.80 -9.44 6.41
CA ALA A 496 -16.93 -8.36 5.94
C ALA A 496 -15.62 -8.90 5.35
N THR A 497 -15.01 -9.88 6.02
CA THR A 497 -13.81 -10.58 5.53
C THR A 497 -14.06 -11.27 4.18
N MET A 498 -15.21 -11.96 4.03
CA MET A 498 -15.55 -12.63 2.76
C MET A 498 -15.74 -11.64 1.61
N ILE A 499 -16.37 -10.48 1.85
CA ILE A 499 -16.52 -9.43 0.84
C ILE A 499 -15.16 -8.90 0.42
N GLN A 500 -14.27 -8.65 1.38
CA GLN A 500 -12.90 -8.19 1.11
C GLN A 500 -12.11 -9.22 0.29
N GLN A 501 -12.12 -10.49 0.71
CA GLN A 501 -11.42 -11.57 0.01
C GLN A 501 -11.98 -11.80 -1.40
N LYS A 502 -13.31 -11.74 -1.60
CA LYS A 502 -13.93 -11.82 -2.92
C LYS A 502 -13.44 -10.70 -3.84
N ARG A 503 -13.39 -9.46 -3.33
CA ARG A 503 -12.89 -8.30 -4.10
C ARG A 503 -11.44 -8.51 -4.52
N TRP A 504 -10.56 -8.93 -3.60
CA TRP A 504 -9.16 -9.20 -3.89
C TRP A 504 -8.98 -10.33 -4.89
N ALA A 505 -9.66 -11.46 -4.69
CA ALA A 505 -9.58 -12.60 -5.60
C ALA A 505 -10.05 -12.25 -7.02
N THR A 506 -11.14 -11.47 -7.14
CA THR A 506 -11.63 -10.99 -8.43
C THR A 506 -10.61 -10.10 -9.12
N GLY A 507 -10.10 -9.07 -8.43
CA GLY A 507 -9.13 -8.15 -9.00
C GLY A 507 -7.81 -8.82 -9.39
N LEU A 508 -7.28 -9.73 -8.57
CA LEU A 508 -6.10 -10.51 -8.89
C LEU A 508 -6.30 -11.37 -10.14
N PHE A 509 -7.49 -11.96 -10.29
CA PHE A 509 -7.84 -12.75 -11.46
C PHE A 509 -7.98 -11.88 -12.72
N GLU A 510 -8.55 -10.68 -12.61
CA GLU A 510 -8.59 -9.69 -13.70
C GLU A 510 -7.17 -9.33 -14.17
N VAL A 511 -6.21 -9.15 -13.26
CA VAL A 511 -4.81 -8.83 -13.60
C VAL A 511 -4.16 -9.98 -14.37
N LEU A 512 -4.49 -11.24 -14.09
CA LEU A 512 -3.94 -12.40 -14.79
C LEU A 512 -4.27 -12.37 -16.30
N PHE A 513 -5.48 -11.92 -16.67
CA PHE A 513 -5.93 -11.84 -18.07
C PHE A 513 -5.76 -10.45 -18.69
N ASN A 514 -5.18 -9.51 -17.96
CA ASN A 514 -4.91 -8.18 -18.48
C ASN A 514 -3.76 -8.22 -19.52
N SER A 515 -3.76 -7.26 -20.46
CA SER A 515 -2.65 -7.05 -21.40
C SER A 515 -1.29 -6.75 -20.73
N LYS A 516 -1.29 -6.48 -19.44
CA LYS A 516 -0.11 -6.28 -18.60
C LYS A 516 0.08 -7.42 -17.58
N SER A 517 -0.40 -8.63 -17.90
CA SER A 517 -0.25 -9.80 -17.02
C SER A 517 1.23 -10.13 -16.76
N PRO A 518 1.55 -10.87 -15.68
CA PRO A 518 2.93 -11.22 -15.37
C PRO A 518 3.59 -12.07 -16.46
N ILE A 519 2.81 -12.88 -17.18
CA ILE A 519 3.30 -13.66 -18.31
C ILE A 519 3.78 -12.72 -19.43
N ILE A 520 2.96 -11.73 -19.80
CA ILE A 520 3.32 -10.72 -20.81
C ILE A 520 4.49 -9.87 -20.32
N GLY A 521 4.50 -9.47 -19.06
CA GLY A 521 5.60 -8.74 -18.43
C GLY A 521 6.93 -9.49 -18.45
N THR A 522 6.90 -10.82 -18.44
CA THR A 522 8.09 -11.68 -18.55
C THR A 522 8.52 -11.89 -19.99
N LEU A 523 7.57 -12.15 -20.90
CA LEU A 523 7.88 -12.45 -22.30
C LEU A 523 8.32 -11.20 -23.09
N PHE A 524 7.71 -10.06 -22.84
CA PHE A 524 7.90 -8.83 -23.60
C PHE A 524 8.44 -7.66 -22.77
N GLY A 525 8.52 -7.80 -21.46
CA GLY A 525 9.06 -6.83 -20.52
C GLY A 525 10.36 -7.29 -19.89
N LYS A 526 10.64 -6.77 -18.69
CA LYS A 526 11.83 -7.07 -17.88
C LYS A 526 11.48 -7.75 -16.54
N LEU A 527 10.29 -8.35 -16.44
CA LEU A 527 9.91 -9.10 -15.26
C LEU A 527 10.68 -10.42 -15.20
N GLN A 528 11.34 -10.70 -14.08
CA GLN A 528 12.09 -11.94 -13.90
C GLN A 528 11.11 -13.12 -13.81
N LEU A 529 11.49 -14.30 -14.36
CA LEU A 529 10.64 -15.49 -14.35
C LEU A 529 10.17 -15.88 -12.94
N ARG A 530 11.05 -15.84 -11.95
CA ARG A 530 10.68 -16.15 -10.57
C ARG A 530 9.71 -15.12 -9.98
N GLN A 531 9.82 -13.86 -10.37
CA GLN A 531 8.88 -12.81 -9.99
C GLN A 531 7.51 -13.04 -10.66
N CYS A 532 7.50 -13.47 -11.93
CA CYS A 532 6.28 -13.93 -12.61
C CYS A 532 5.59 -15.07 -11.85
N MET A 533 6.36 -16.10 -11.46
CA MET A 533 5.84 -17.21 -10.67
C MET A 533 5.25 -16.74 -9.33
N ALA A 534 5.85 -15.76 -8.68
CA ALA A 534 5.33 -15.18 -7.45
C ALA A 534 4.01 -14.43 -7.68
N TYR A 535 3.88 -13.68 -8.77
CA TYR A 535 2.62 -13.05 -9.16
C TYR A 535 1.54 -14.09 -9.49
N LEU A 536 1.88 -15.14 -10.22
CA LEU A 536 0.95 -16.23 -10.54
C LEU A 536 0.41 -16.90 -9.27
N TYR A 537 1.23 -17.08 -8.24
CA TYR A 537 0.79 -17.64 -6.96
C TYR A 537 -0.38 -16.87 -6.35
N VAL A 538 -0.31 -15.54 -6.32
CA VAL A 538 -1.40 -14.71 -5.75
C VAL A 538 -2.57 -14.55 -6.71
N GLN A 539 -2.33 -14.47 -8.02
CA GLN A 539 -3.39 -14.26 -9.02
C GLN A 539 -4.24 -15.52 -9.26
N LEU A 540 -3.67 -16.69 -9.06
CA LEU A 540 -4.39 -17.96 -9.17
C LEU A 540 -5.17 -18.32 -7.90
N TRP A 541 -5.19 -17.46 -6.91
CA TRP A 541 -5.86 -17.70 -5.62
C TRP A 541 -7.34 -18.05 -5.79
N ALA A 542 -8.06 -17.35 -6.65
CA ALA A 542 -9.48 -17.63 -6.91
C ALA A 542 -9.73 -19.06 -7.44
N LEU A 543 -8.79 -19.63 -8.22
CA LEU A 543 -8.93 -20.96 -8.80
C LEU A 543 -8.64 -22.10 -7.79
N ARG A 544 -7.95 -21.82 -6.70
CA ARG A 544 -7.60 -22.83 -5.68
C ARG A 544 -8.83 -23.53 -5.14
N SER A 545 -9.88 -22.76 -4.84
CA SER A 545 -11.12 -23.30 -4.26
C SER A 545 -11.76 -24.38 -5.12
N ILE A 546 -11.65 -24.34 -6.44
CA ILE A 546 -12.22 -25.35 -7.35
C ILE A 546 -11.55 -26.70 -7.10
N PHE A 547 -10.20 -26.73 -7.09
CA PHE A 547 -9.44 -27.97 -6.92
C PHE A 547 -9.49 -28.45 -5.47
N GLU A 548 -9.48 -27.55 -4.48
CA GLU A 548 -9.58 -27.87 -3.06
C GLU A 548 -10.93 -28.49 -2.73
N VAL A 549 -12.05 -27.91 -3.21
CA VAL A 549 -13.40 -28.47 -3.01
C VAL A 549 -13.55 -29.78 -3.76
N CYS A 550 -13.10 -29.87 -5.02
CA CYS A 550 -13.14 -31.12 -5.78
C CYS A 550 -12.41 -32.24 -5.05
N TYR A 551 -11.19 -31.99 -4.55
CA TYR A 551 -10.41 -33.00 -3.83
C TYR A 551 -11.02 -33.37 -2.47
N ALA A 552 -11.60 -32.41 -1.76
CA ALA A 552 -12.28 -32.64 -0.48
C ALA A 552 -13.54 -33.51 -0.60
N ILE A 553 -14.25 -33.42 -1.75
CA ILE A 553 -15.47 -34.21 -2.02
C ILE A 553 -15.13 -35.65 -2.47
N LEU A 554 -13.93 -35.90 -3.01
CA LEU A 554 -13.55 -37.22 -3.53
C LEU A 554 -13.78 -38.37 -2.55
N PRO A 555 -13.43 -38.32 -1.24
CA PRO A 555 -13.70 -39.40 -0.30
C PRO A 555 -15.19 -39.74 -0.20
N ALA A 556 -16.04 -38.73 -0.05
CA ALA A 556 -17.49 -38.89 0.03
C ALA A 556 -18.07 -39.49 -1.26
N TYR A 557 -17.65 -38.99 -2.41
CA TYR A 557 -18.02 -39.54 -3.72
C TYR A 557 -17.63 -41.02 -3.85
N CYS A 558 -16.42 -41.39 -3.45
CA CYS A 558 -15.94 -42.78 -3.51
C CYS A 558 -16.71 -43.71 -2.58
N LEU A 559 -17.14 -43.25 -1.40
CA LEU A 559 -17.99 -44.00 -0.50
C LEU A 559 -19.38 -44.26 -1.11
N ILE A 560 -20.02 -43.25 -1.68
CA ILE A 560 -21.36 -43.36 -2.29
C ILE A 560 -21.33 -44.29 -3.51
N THR A 561 -20.30 -44.21 -4.34
CA THR A 561 -20.17 -44.99 -5.58
C THR A 561 -19.46 -46.32 -5.41
N ASN A 562 -19.13 -46.73 -4.17
CA ASN A 562 -18.33 -47.92 -3.85
C ASN A 562 -17.04 -48.02 -4.70
N SER A 563 -16.38 -46.88 -4.86
CA SER A 563 -15.15 -46.72 -5.64
C SER A 563 -13.99 -46.29 -4.75
N TYR A 564 -12.80 -46.08 -5.31
CA TYR A 564 -11.65 -45.61 -4.56
C TYR A 564 -10.76 -44.73 -5.41
N PHE A 565 -10.10 -43.78 -4.74
CA PHE A 565 -9.10 -42.90 -5.35
C PHE A 565 -7.72 -43.01 -4.70
N LEU A 566 -7.60 -43.77 -3.63
CA LEU A 566 -6.31 -44.07 -2.98
C LEU A 566 -5.76 -45.39 -3.52
N PRO A 567 -4.41 -45.57 -3.60
CA PRO A 567 -3.80 -46.83 -3.95
C PRO A 567 -4.20 -47.93 -2.94
N LYS A 568 -4.59 -49.09 -3.44
CA LYS A 568 -4.88 -50.24 -2.57
C LYS A 568 -3.57 -50.83 -2.03
N GLY A 569 -3.46 -50.96 -0.72
CA GLY A 569 -2.37 -51.69 -0.10
C GLY A 569 -2.43 -53.20 -0.42
N LYS A 570 -1.29 -53.90 -0.40
CA LYS A 570 -1.22 -55.33 -0.64
C LYS A 570 -2.13 -56.18 0.29
N TYR A 571 -2.60 -55.63 1.39
CA TYR A 571 -3.52 -56.32 2.32
C TYR A 571 -4.94 -56.50 1.77
N ASP A 572 -5.45 -55.60 0.89
CA ASP A 572 -6.78 -55.70 0.33
C ASP A 572 -6.93 -56.81 -0.73
N GLN A 573 -5.84 -57.27 -1.33
CA GLN A 573 -5.87 -58.40 -2.26
C GLN A 573 -6.07 -59.75 -1.56
N LYS A 574 -5.61 -59.90 -0.31
CA LYS A 574 -5.80 -61.18 0.45
C LYS A 574 -7.23 -61.39 0.95
N PHE A 575 -8.02 -60.32 1.18
CA PHE A 575 -9.40 -60.46 1.64
C PHE A 575 -10.37 -60.87 0.53
N LYS A 576 -10.06 -60.60 -0.75
CA LYS A 576 -10.91 -61.05 -1.89
C LYS A 576 -10.66 -62.47 -2.31
N THR A 577 -9.51 -63.07 -2.01
CA THR A 577 -9.17 -64.44 -2.31
C THR A 577 -9.65 -65.46 -1.25
N THR A 578 -10.16 -64.99 -0.12
CA THR A 578 -10.74 -65.82 0.95
C THR A 578 -12.27 -65.87 0.94
N GLN A 579 -12.94 -65.18 -0.01
CA GLN A 579 -14.40 -65.16 -0.20
C GLN A 579 -14.85 -65.67 -1.58
N SER A 580 -13.95 -66.33 -2.32
CA SER A 580 -14.30 -67.06 -3.56
C SER A 580 -14.25 -68.57 -3.31
#